data_62da9df3209f7bf75562c3f2028e8970
#
_entry.id   62da9df3209f7bf75562c3f2028e8970
#
_cell.length_a   1.000
_cell.length_b   1.000
_cell.length_c   1.000
_cell.angle_alpha   90.00
_cell.angle_beta   90.00
_cell.angle_gamma   90.00
#
_symmetry.space_group_name_H-M   'P 1'
#
loop_
_entity.id
_entity.type
_entity.pdbx_description
1 polymer ?
#
loop_
_entity_poly.entity_id
_entity_poly.type
_entity_poly.pdbx_seq_one_letter_code
_entity_poly.pdbx_strand_id
1 'polypeptide(L)'
;MSSIEDATVAPVTPSAPSPEVSERGIEYHRLALLRPRPRWWKPLLTGLLGIAFYLAILVLVIVPLVIVAALVPEWGAELQMLFRTTAYFQLDRPWLLVALVLPLILMIPALLLASRVVQGRGVGLLSSVTGRLRMDWLGRTLGLAFAVFVVYFAVVHGWSAAAGDAVTPDFSHPGLLLMVVLLLVLIPFQAAAEEYVFRGYLMQLVGSWLRHPAFAILLPVPLFVLGHGYDVWGAASVGLFAVVAAWLTWRTGGLEAAIALHIVNNLMIFLLGSVAVVDANATSGSPVDLLGSAAAMLVFAVVADRWARRRGITRTASPAAVARGTHLLPARMHG
;
A
#
# COMPACT_ATOMS: atom_id res chain seq x y z
N MET A 1 41.14 12.39 65.30
CA MET A 1 39.75 12.01 65.00
C MET A 1 39.23 13.00 63.92
N SER A 2 39.31 12.64 62.70
CA SER A 2 38.85 13.46 61.54
C SER A 2 37.58 12.85 61.00
N SER A 3 36.50 13.59 61.09
CA SER A 3 35.16 13.21 60.54
C SER A 3 35.19 13.34 59.04
N ILE A 4 34.89 12.24 58.35
CA ILE A 4 34.64 12.17 56.92
C ILE A 4 33.21 12.61 56.72
N GLU A 5 32.98 13.75 56.04
CA GLU A 5 31.67 14.20 55.59
C GLU A 5 31.20 13.33 54.41
N ASP A 6 30.04 12.73 54.61
CA ASP A 6 29.35 11.88 53.65
C ASP A 6 28.71 12.78 52.58
N ALA A 7 29.33 12.87 51.41
CA ALA A 7 28.82 13.61 50.27
C ALA A 7 27.66 12.79 49.60
N THR A 8 26.43 13.08 49.98
CA THR A 8 25.26 12.57 49.33
C THR A 8 25.19 13.04 47.85
N VAL A 9 25.45 12.11 46.92
CA VAL A 9 25.25 12.33 45.48
C VAL A 9 23.76 12.51 45.20
N ALA A 10 23.36 13.70 44.79
CA ALA A 10 22.01 14.00 44.40
C ALA A 10 21.58 13.12 43.18
N PRO A 11 20.36 12.59 43.14
CA PRO A 11 19.90 11.78 42.02
C PRO A 11 19.86 12.63 40.75
N VAL A 12 20.56 12.17 39.70
CA VAL A 12 20.53 12.77 38.38
C VAL A 12 19.11 12.56 37.80
N THR A 13 18.29 13.59 37.90
CA THR A 13 16.99 13.62 37.18
C THR A 13 17.28 13.63 35.69
N PRO A 14 16.66 12.72 34.90
CA PRO A 14 16.81 12.76 33.44
C PRO A 14 16.34 14.13 32.94
N SER A 15 17.23 14.88 32.30
CA SER A 15 16.88 16.17 31.70
C SER A 15 15.70 15.99 30.76
N ALA A 16 14.63 16.75 30.97
CA ALA A 16 13.52 16.83 30.05
C ALA A 16 14.06 17.19 28.65
N PRO A 17 13.55 16.56 27.56
CA PRO A 17 14.00 16.90 26.22
C PRO A 17 13.75 18.38 25.97
N SER A 18 14.75 19.05 25.37
CA SER A 18 14.72 20.48 25.09
C SER A 18 13.42 20.89 24.36
N PRO A 19 12.83 22.06 24.65
CA PRO A 19 11.56 22.52 24.07
C PRO A 19 11.53 22.52 22.54
N GLU A 20 12.67 22.71 21.89
CA GLU A 20 12.80 22.72 20.42
C GLU A 20 12.50 21.39 19.75
N VAL A 21 12.66 20.25 20.42
CA VAL A 21 12.30 18.92 19.88
C VAL A 21 10.81 18.66 20.01
N SER A 22 10.12 19.36 20.91
CA SER A 22 8.68 19.21 21.17
C SER A 22 7.78 19.85 20.10
N GLU A 23 8.26 20.84 19.34
CA GLU A 23 7.44 21.61 18.40
C GLU A 23 7.53 21.10 16.95
N ARG A 24 8.61 20.43 16.56
CA ARG A 24 8.75 19.86 15.22
C ARG A 24 8.00 18.53 15.12
N GLY A 25 6.89 18.52 14.39
CA GLY A 25 6.14 17.29 14.11
C GLY A 25 7.00 16.22 13.43
N ILE A 26 6.69 14.94 13.69
CA ILE A 26 7.40 13.79 13.14
C ILE A 26 6.79 13.41 11.78
N GLU A 27 7.64 13.34 10.75
CA GLU A 27 7.24 12.96 9.39
C GLU A 27 6.84 11.47 9.30
N TYR A 28 6.00 11.14 8.31
CA TYR A 28 5.39 9.82 8.15
C TYR A 28 6.39 8.66 8.18
N HIS A 29 7.49 8.75 7.44
CA HIS A 29 8.49 7.67 7.37
C HIS A 29 9.17 7.39 8.72
N ARG A 30 9.05 8.28 9.69
CA ARG A 30 9.65 8.16 11.03
C ARG A 30 8.64 7.82 12.13
N LEU A 31 7.39 7.53 11.79
CA LEU A 31 6.33 7.26 12.79
C LEU A 31 6.60 6.03 13.66
N ALA A 32 7.44 5.09 13.21
CA ALA A 32 7.89 3.98 14.04
C ALA A 32 8.56 4.44 15.34
N LEU A 33 9.18 5.63 15.38
CA LEU A 33 9.82 6.21 16.55
C LEU A 33 8.83 6.77 17.59
N LEU A 34 7.57 7.01 17.20
CA LEU A 34 6.51 7.47 18.11
C LEU A 34 5.81 6.33 18.85
N ARG A 35 6.14 5.08 18.55
CA ARG A 35 5.53 3.94 19.19
C ARG A 35 6.10 3.69 20.59
N PRO A 36 5.35 3.04 21.50
CA PRO A 36 5.82 2.83 22.86
C PRO A 36 7.16 2.10 22.92
N ARG A 37 8.11 2.64 23.72
CA ARG A 37 9.44 2.08 23.93
C ARG A 37 10.14 1.75 22.60
N PRO A 38 10.46 2.75 21.76
CA PRO A 38 11.07 2.53 20.47
C PRO A 38 12.43 1.84 20.65
N ARG A 39 12.69 0.80 19.88
CA ARG A 39 13.95 0.05 19.82
C ARG A 39 14.26 -0.19 18.36
N TRP A 40 15.53 -0.12 17.98
CA TRP A 40 15.97 -0.26 16.59
C TRP A 40 15.59 -1.61 15.93
N TRP A 41 15.48 -2.67 16.74
CA TRP A 41 15.14 -4.03 16.29
C TRP A 41 13.64 -4.31 16.19
N LYS A 42 12.78 -3.54 16.88
CA LYS A 42 11.33 -3.78 16.88
C LYS A 42 10.69 -3.74 15.49
N PRO A 43 11.05 -2.80 14.59
CA PRO A 43 10.54 -2.84 13.23
C PRO A 43 10.94 -4.13 12.48
N LEU A 44 12.17 -4.64 12.69
CA LEU A 44 12.60 -5.93 12.11
C LEU A 44 11.77 -7.09 12.65
N LEU A 45 11.59 -7.16 13.95
CA LEU A 45 10.78 -8.20 14.58
C LEU A 45 9.32 -8.14 14.10
N THR A 46 8.78 -6.93 13.86
CA THR A 46 7.45 -6.76 13.25
C THR A 46 7.40 -7.42 11.87
N GLY A 47 8.42 -7.24 11.03
CA GLY A 47 8.49 -7.88 9.72
C GLY A 47 8.59 -9.40 9.81
N LEU A 48 9.48 -9.93 10.66
CA LEU A 48 9.64 -11.37 10.86
C LEU A 48 8.34 -12.03 11.35
N LEU A 49 7.69 -11.43 12.35
CA LEU A 49 6.38 -11.91 12.81
C LEU A 49 5.28 -11.71 11.76
N GLY A 50 5.34 -10.63 10.99
CA GLY A 50 4.43 -10.40 9.87
C GLY A 50 4.51 -11.54 8.85
N ILE A 51 5.72 -11.93 8.47
CA ILE A 51 5.96 -13.09 7.58
C ILE A 51 5.46 -14.37 8.24
N ALA A 52 5.78 -14.62 9.51
CA ALA A 52 5.33 -15.83 10.22
C ALA A 52 3.80 -15.92 10.28
N PHE A 53 3.11 -14.83 10.64
CA PHE A 53 1.65 -14.80 10.64
C PHE A 53 1.07 -14.94 9.24
N TYR A 54 1.67 -14.30 8.25
CA TYR A 54 1.27 -14.44 6.86
C TYR A 54 1.33 -15.90 6.39
N LEU A 55 2.45 -16.58 6.62
CA LEU A 55 2.61 -17.99 6.28
C LEU A 55 1.62 -18.87 7.05
N ALA A 56 1.39 -18.60 8.34
CA ALA A 56 0.40 -19.34 9.13
C ALA A 56 -1.02 -19.15 8.57
N ILE A 57 -1.40 -17.93 8.20
CA ILE A 57 -2.70 -17.64 7.59
C ILE A 57 -2.81 -18.33 6.22
N LEU A 58 -1.76 -18.29 5.39
CA LEU A 58 -1.75 -19.00 4.11
C LEU A 58 -1.94 -20.51 4.29
N VAL A 59 -1.25 -21.13 5.23
CA VAL A 59 -1.42 -22.55 5.54
C VAL A 59 -2.86 -22.86 5.95
N LEU A 60 -3.45 -22.04 6.83
CA LEU A 60 -4.85 -22.19 7.26
C LEU A 60 -5.86 -22.05 6.11
N VAL A 61 -5.54 -21.31 5.05
CA VAL A 61 -6.40 -21.15 3.86
C VAL A 61 -6.11 -22.26 2.84
N ILE A 62 -4.84 -22.51 2.54
CA ILE A 62 -4.44 -23.40 1.44
C ILE A 62 -4.67 -24.88 1.82
N VAL A 63 -4.37 -25.30 3.05
CA VAL A 63 -4.48 -26.73 3.44
C VAL A 63 -5.91 -27.26 3.26
N PRO A 64 -6.98 -26.59 3.74
CA PRO A 64 -8.35 -27.04 3.46
C PRO A 64 -8.68 -27.12 1.98
N LEU A 65 -8.21 -26.16 1.17
CA LEU A 65 -8.44 -26.16 -0.28
C LEU A 65 -7.74 -27.35 -0.95
N VAL A 66 -6.51 -27.68 -0.56
CA VAL A 66 -5.78 -28.84 -1.08
C VAL A 66 -6.46 -30.14 -0.67
N ILE A 67 -6.97 -30.24 0.56
CA ILE A 67 -7.72 -31.43 1.02
C ILE A 67 -8.98 -31.61 0.17
N VAL A 68 -9.76 -30.54 -0.06
CA VAL A 68 -10.97 -30.60 -0.91
C VAL A 68 -10.59 -31.00 -2.34
N ALA A 69 -9.53 -30.41 -2.91
CA ALA A 69 -9.05 -30.74 -4.25
C ALA A 69 -8.57 -32.22 -4.36
N ALA A 70 -8.02 -32.78 -3.28
CA ALA A 70 -7.63 -34.19 -3.25
C ALA A 70 -8.83 -35.15 -3.17
N LEU A 71 -9.94 -34.72 -2.57
CA LEU A 71 -11.15 -35.52 -2.42
C LEU A 71 -12.14 -35.38 -3.59
N VAL A 72 -12.05 -34.30 -4.36
CA VAL A 72 -12.95 -33.96 -5.48
C VAL A 72 -12.10 -33.84 -6.77
N PRO A 73 -12.15 -34.83 -7.69
CA PRO A 73 -11.25 -34.86 -8.88
C PRO A 73 -11.31 -33.60 -9.75
N GLU A 74 -12.51 -33.02 -9.91
CA GLU A 74 -12.72 -31.80 -10.71
C GLU A 74 -11.94 -30.61 -10.11
N TRP A 75 -11.93 -30.49 -8.79
CA TRP A 75 -11.16 -29.44 -8.09
C TRP A 75 -9.66 -29.70 -8.12
N GLY A 76 -9.25 -30.98 -8.15
CA GLY A 76 -7.86 -31.38 -8.35
C GLY A 76 -7.32 -30.93 -9.69
N ALA A 77 -8.10 -31.07 -10.76
CA ALA A 77 -7.75 -30.59 -12.09
C ALA A 77 -7.61 -29.05 -12.15
N GLU A 78 -8.56 -28.34 -11.54
CA GLU A 78 -8.50 -26.86 -11.44
C GLU A 78 -7.29 -26.40 -10.62
N LEU A 79 -6.99 -27.05 -9.49
CA LEU A 79 -5.80 -26.72 -8.69
C LEU A 79 -4.48 -26.93 -9.47
N GLN A 80 -4.39 -28.00 -10.27
CA GLN A 80 -3.23 -28.22 -11.15
C GLN A 80 -3.08 -27.12 -12.18
N MET A 81 -4.20 -26.59 -12.70
CA MET A 81 -4.19 -25.48 -13.64
C MET A 81 -3.59 -24.22 -13.04
N LEU A 82 -3.86 -23.91 -11.75
CA LEU A 82 -3.29 -22.76 -11.05
C LEU A 82 -1.76 -22.72 -11.13
N PHE A 83 -1.09 -23.90 -11.08
CA PHE A 83 0.36 -24.01 -11.15
C PHE A 83 0.93 -24.02 -12.58
N ARG A 84 0.07 -24.14 -13.59
CA ARG A 84 0.48 -24.24 -14.99
C ARG A 84 0.18 -22.96 -15.79
N THR A 85 -0.78 -22.16 -15.33
CA THR A 85 -1.18 -20.94 -16.03
C THR A 85 -0.23 -19.79 -15.78
N THR A 86 -0.02 -18.96 -16.80
CA THR A 86 0.59 -17.63 -16.69
C THR A 86 -0.46 -16.52 -16.84
N ALA A 87 -1.69 -16.88 -17.20
CA ALA A 87 -2.82 -15.97 -17.40
C ALA A 87 -3.80 -16.15 -16.24
N TYR A 88 -3.70 -15.31 -15.22
CA TYR A 88 -4.57 -15.36 -14.04
C TYR A 88 -5.86 -14.56 -14.21
N PHE A 89 -5.93 -13.72 -15.21
CA PHE A 89 -7.13 -12.96 -15.53
C PHE A 89 -7.88 -13.64 -16.68
N GLN A 90 -8.93 -14.41 -16.34
CA GLN A 90 -9.76 -15.16 -17.28
C GLN A 90 -11.23 -15.05 -16.89
N LEU A 91 -12.08 -14.60 -17.80
CA LEU A 91 -13.51 -14.42 -17.55
C LEU A 91 -14.25 -15.76 -17.31
N ASP A 92 -13.79 -16.84 -17.95
CA ASP A 92 -14.31 -18.19 -17.74
C ASP A 92 -13.91 -18.81 -16.40
N ARG A 93 -12.83 -18.31 -15.81
CA ARG A 93 -12.26 -18.82 -14.56
C ARG A 93 -11.96 -17.70 -13.56
N PRO A 94 -12.98 -16.99 -13.08
CA PRO A 94 -12.79 -15.83 -12.19
C PRO A 94 -12.11 -16.20 -10.85
N TRP A 95 -12.12 -17.47 -10.46
CA TRP A 95 -11.41 -17.96 -9.28
C TRP A 95 -9.88 -17.83 -9.38
N LEU A 96 -9.30 -17.80 -10.61
CA LEU A 96 -7.87 -17.55 -10.79
C LEU A 96 -7.49 -16.16 -10.31
N LEU A 97 -8.32 -15.14 -10.58
CA LEU A 97 -8.14 -13.80 -10.03
C LEU A 97 -8.19 -13.83 -8.49
N VAL A 98 -9.15 -14.56 -7.92
CA VAL A 98 -9.24 -14.72 -6.45
C VAL A 98 -8.00 -15.38 -5.90
N ALA A 99 -7.51 -16.45 -6.54
CA ALA A 99 -6.30 -17.17 -6.12
C ALA A 99 -5.05 -16.30 -6.19
N LEU A 100 -4.95 -15.38 -7.16
CA LEU A 100 -3.87 -14.42 -7.28
C LEU A 100 -3.94 -13.32 -6.21
N VAL A 101 -5.13 -12.76 -6.00
CA VAL A 101 -5.32 -11.52 -5.24
C VAL A 101 -5.51 -11.79 -3.73
N LEU A 102 -6.19 -12.88 -3.36
CA LEU A 102 -6.45 -13.20 -1.95
C LEU A 102 -5.18 -13.31 -1.08
N PRO A 103 -4.10 -13.99 -1.51
CA PRO A 103 -2.85 -13.99 -0.76
C PRO A 103 -2.32 -12.59 -0.48
N LEU A 104 -2.41 -11.67 -1.45
CA LEU A 104 -1.96 -10.30 -1.26
C LEU A 104 -2.80 -9.56 -0.20
N ILE A 105 -4.13 -9.74 -0.23
CA ILE A 105 -5.05 -9.16 0.77
C ILE A 105 -4.71 -9.66 2.19
N LEU A 106 -4.34 -10.93 2.34
CA LEU A 106 -4.01 -11.54 3.63
C LEU A 106 -2.74 -10.96 4.27
N MET A 107 -1.92 -10.20 3.53
CA MET A 107 -0.81 -9.45 4.11
C MET A 107 -1.28 -8.38 5.12
N ILE A 108 -2.48 -7.79 4.94
CA ILE A 108 -3.00 -6.77 5.88
C ILE A 108 -3.17 -7.34 7.29
N PRO A 109 -4.02 -8.36 7.52
CA PRO A 109 -4.23 -8.88 8.88
C PRO A 109 -2.94 -9.41 9.49
N ALA A 110 -2.05 -10.04 8.72
CA ALA A 110 -0.75 -10.50 9.19
C ALA A 110 0.13 -9.35 9.69
N LEU A 111 0.26 -8.28 8.90
CA LEU A 111 1.05 -7.10 9.25
C LEU A 111 0.45 -6.36 10.47
N LEU A 112 -0.88 -6.17 10.50
CA LEU A 112 -1.55 -5.49 11.60
C LEU A 112 -1.40 -6.27 12.90
N LEU A 113 -1.54 -7.60 12.86
CA LEU A 113 -1.35 -8.48 14.01
C LEU A 113 0.10 -8.42 14.52
N ALA A 114 1.08 -8.55 13.64
CA ALA A 114 2.50 -8.43 14.00
C ALA A 114 2.82 -7.05 14.62
N SER A 115 2.32 -5.98 14.00
CA SER A 115 2.47 -4.62 14.53
C SER A 115 1.83 -4.49 15.92
N ARG A 116 0.65 -5.09 16.13
CA ARG A 116 -0.05 -5.06 17.41
C ARG A 116 0.70 -5.78 18.51
N VAL A 117 1.29 -6.93 18.17
CA VAL A 117 2.06 -7.76 19.11
C VAL A 117 3.38 -7.08 19.51
N VAL A 118 4.17 -6.62 18.54
CA VAL A 118 5.52 -6.08 18.80
C VAL A 118 5.48 -4.65 19.31
N GLN A 119 4.60 -3.83 18.74
CA GLN A 119 4.60 -2.39 18.92
C GLN A 119 3.42 -1.90 19.76
N GLY A 120 2.46 -2.77 20.08
CA GLY A 120 1.32 -2.47 20.91
C GLY A 120 0.33 -1.47 20.29
N ARG A 121 -0.07 -0.46 21.07
CA ARG A 121 -0.95 0.61 20.59
C ARG A 121 -0.22 1.45 19.52
N GLY A 122 -0.97 2.01 18.56
CA GLY A 122 -0.40 2.84 17.51
C GLY A 122 -0.31 2.17 16.14
N VAL A 123 -0.96 1.00 15.95
CA VAL A 123 -1.05 0.33 14.65
C VAL A 123 -1.61 1.27 13.56
N GLY A 124 -2.54 2.15 13.92
CA GLY A 124 -3.08 3.14 12.99
C GLY A 124 -2.05 4.12 12.40
N LEU A 125 -0.88 4.28 13.03
CA LEU A 125 0.22 5.07 12.47
C LEU A 125 0.82 4.44 11.19
N LEU A 126 0.48 3.19 10.87
CA LEU A 126 0.75 2.64 9.54
C LEU A 126 -0.08 3.33 8.46
N SER A 127 -1.29 3.77 8.77
CA SER A 127 -2.19 4.41 7.81
C SER A 127 -1.82 5.87 7.56
N SER A 128 -1.60 6.67 8.61
CA SER A 128 -1.26 8.09 8.48
C SER A 128 -0.71 8.68 9.78
N VAL A 129 -0.22 9.90 9.69
CA VAL A 129 0.20 10.73 10.83
C VAL A 129 -0.93 11.01 11.83
N THR A 130 -2.19 10.83 11.42
CA THR A 130 -3.36 10.98 12.29
C THR A 130 -3.81 9.68 12.95
N GLY A 131 -3.09 8.57 12.71
CA GLY A 131 -3.39 7.26 13.29
C GLY A 131 -4.60 6.54 12.68
N ARG A 132 -5.11 7.01 11.55
CA ARG A 132 -6.24 6.40 10.80
C ARG A 132 -6.22 6.84 9.34
N LEU A 133 -6.89 6.12 8.46
CA LEU A 133 -7.16 6.60 7.10
C LEU A 133 -8.13 7.79 7.15
N ARG A 134 -7.79 8.84 6.43
CA ARG A 134 -8.62 10.04 6.27
C ARG A 134 -9.56 9.82 5.09
N MET A 135 -10.74 9.24 5.35
CA MET A 135 -11.66 8.75 4.32
C MET A 135 -12.13 9.85 3.35
N ASP A 136 -12.32 11.10 3.82
CA ASP A 136 -12.63 12.24 2.94
C ASP A 136 -11.47 12.50 1.95
N TRP A 137 -10.24 12.42 2.43
CA TRP A 137 -9.06 12.59 1.59
C TRP A 137 -8.88 11.43 0.60
N LEU A 138 -9.09 10.19 1.06
CA LEU A 138 -9.08 9.00 0.19
C LEU A 138 -10.14 9.12 -0.92
N GLY A 139 -11.38 9.48 -0.60
CA GLY A 139 -12.45 9.63 -1.58
C GLY A 139 -12.14 10.70 -2.64
N ARG A 140 -11.55 11.84 -2.22
CA ARG A 140 -11.15 12.91 -3.16
C ARG A 140 -10.00 12.48 -4.07
N THR A 141 -9.01 11.77 -3.54
CA THR A 141 -7.88 11.27 -4.34
C THR A 141 -8.29 10.12 -5.25
N LEU A 142 -9.26 9.27 -4.84
CA LEU A 142 -9.89 8.28 -5.73
C LEU A 142 -10.59 8.96 -6.92
N GLY A 143 -11.41 9.98 -6.68
CA GLY A 143 -12.07 10.71 -7.76
C GLY A 143 -11.06 11.41 -8.69
N LEU A 144 -9.98 11.98 -8.14
CA LEU A 144 -8.91 12.57 -8.94
C LEU A 144 -8.18 11.51 -9.78
N ALA A 145 -7.80 10.38 -9.18
CA ALA A 145 -7.12 9.31 -9.90
C ALA A 145 -8.00 8.79 -11.03
N PHE A 146 -9.28 8.53 -10.74
CA PHE A 146 -10.24 8.08 -11.75
C PHE A 146 -10.33 9.07 -12.93
N ALA A 147 -10.50 10.37 -12.66
CA ALA A 147 -10.56 11.38 -13.70
C ALA A 147 -9.27 11.41 -14.56
N VAL A 148 -8.09 11.37 -13.92
CA VAL A 148 -6.80 11.37 -14.64
C VAL A 148 -6.65 10.13 -15.50
N PHE A 149 -6.98 8.93 -14.99
CA PHE A 149 -6.83 7.68 -15.74
C PHE A 149 -7.88 7.53 -16.85
N VAL A 150 -9.10 8.01 -16.65
CA VAL A 150 -10.11 8.08 -17.73
C VAL A 150 -9.60 8.95 -18.89
N VAL A 151 -9.04 10.14 -18.59
CA VAL A 151 -8.46 10.99 -19.63
C VAL A 151 -7.26 10.30 -20.29
N TYR A 152 -6.37 9.68 -19.51
CA TYR A 152 -5.22 8.94 -20.03
C TYR A 152 -5.63 7.86 -21.02
N PHE A 153 -6.54 6.95 -20.63
CA PHE A 153 -7.00 5.88 -21.51
C PHE A 153 -7.80 6.40 -22.70
N ALA A 154 -8.59 7.46 -22.52
CA ALA A 154 -9.30 8.09 -23.63
C ALA A 154 -8.33 8.67 -24.68
N VAL A 155 -7.23 9.29 -24.24
CA VAL A 155 -6.19 9.80 -25.15
C VAL A 155 -5.48 8.64 -25.86
N VAL A 156 -5.04 7.60 -25.12
CA VAL A 156 -4.33 6.45 -25.70
C VAL A 156 -5.18 5.74 -26.75
N HIS A 157 -6.41 5.36 -26.39
CA HIS A 157 -7.29 4.62 -27.31
C HIS A 157 -7.85 5.52 -28.42
N GLY A 158 -8.08 6.80 -28.14
CA GLY A 158 -8.46 7.77 -29.18
C GLY A 158 -7.36 7.96 -30.22
N TRP A 159 -6.11 8.00 -29.79
CA TRP A 159 -4.96 8.04 -30.70
C TRP A 159 -4.84 6.76 -31.52
N SER A 160 -4.94 5.59 -30.88
CA SER A 160 -4.93 4.29 -31.55
C SER A 160 -6.02 4.19 -32.63
N ALA A 161 -7.24 4.61 -32.28
CA ALA A 161 -8.37 4.64 -33.21
C ALA A 161 -8.13 5.59 -34.39
N ALA A 162 -7.54 6.76 -34.17
CA ALA A 162 -7.19 7.71 -35.22
C ALA A 162 -6.07 7.18 -36.12
N ALA A 163 -5.20 6.30 -35.60
CA ALA A 163 -4.15 5.60 -36.38
C ALA A 163 -4.69 4.40 -37.16
N GLY A 164 -5.96 4.02 -37.01
CA GLY A 164 -6.57 2.89 -37.70
C GLY A 164 -6.63 1.59 -36.86
N ASP A 165 -6.11 1.62 -35.63
CA ASP A 165 -6.03 0.47 -34.69
C ASP A 165 -7.16 0.55 -33.63
N ALA A 166 -8.39 0.83 -34.08
CA ALA A 166 -9.54 0.93 -33.17
C ALA A 166 -9.87 -0.44 -32.55
N VAL A 167 -9.92 -0.49 -31.21
CA VAL A 167 -10.37 -1.67 -30.47
C VAL A 167 -11.84 -1.51 -30.13
N THR A 168 -12.67 -2.50 -30.48
CA THR A 168 -14.08 -2.52 -30.11
C THR A 168 -14.26 -3.30 -28.81
N PRO A 169 -14.80 -2.69 -27.73
CA PRO A 169 -15.06 -3.39 -26.49
C PRO A 169 -16.07 -4.54 -26.68
N ASP A 170 -15.78 -5.69 -26.08
CA ASP A 170 -16.67 -6.84 -26.07
C ASP A 170 -17.38 -6.98 -24.72
N PHE A 171 -18.69 -6.76 -24.70
CA PHE A 171 -19.56 -6.90 -23.53
C PHE A 171 -20.36 -8.20 -23.51
N SER A 172 -20.14 -9.10 -24.47
CA SER A 172 -20.99 -10.28 -24.68
C SER A 172 -20.70 -11.44 -23.74
N HIS A 173 -19.53 -11.42 -23.06
CA HIS A 173 -19.09 -12.55 -22.24
C HIS A 173 -19.98 -12.74 -20.99
N PRO A 174 -20.55 -13.96 -20.75
CA PRO A 174 -21.48 -14.20 -19.65
C PRO A 174 -20.82 -14.03 -18.25
N GLY A 175 -19.51 -14.22 -18.14
CA GLY A 175 -18.74 -14.02 -16.89
C GLY A 175 -18.41 -12.57 -16.55
N LEU A 176 -18.72 -11.61 -17.45
CA LEU A 176 -18.31 -10.21 -17.30
C LEU A 176 -18.82 -9.59 -16.01
N LEU A 177 -20.11 -9.74 -15.70
CA LEU A 177 -20.70 -9.13 -14.50
C LEU A 177 -20.03 -9.66 -13.22
N LEU A 178 -19.83 -10.98 -13.13
CA LEU A 178 -19.15 -11.57 -11.98
C LEU A 178 -17.71 -11.05 -11.84
N MET A 179 -16.97 -10.99 -12.96
CA MET A 179 -15.60 -10.45 -12.96
C MET A 179 -15.57 -9.00 -12.49
N VAL A 180 -16.43 -8.13 -13.01
CA VAL A 180 -16.53 -6.73 -12.60
C VAL A 180 -16.81 -6.61 -11.10
N VAL A 181 -17.74 -7.41 -10.56
CA VAL A 181 -18.03 -7.41 -9.11
C VAL A 181 -16.80 -7.84 -8.31
N LEU A 182 -16.11 -8.91 -8.72
CA LEU A 182 -14.88 -9.35 -8.06
C LEU A 182 -13.79 -8.29 -8.08
N LEU A 183 -13.58 -7.62 -9.21
CA LEU A 183 -12.61 -6.54 -9.35
C LEU A 183 -12.92 -5.37 -8.40
N LEU A 184 -14.18 -4.91 -8.38
CA LEU A 184 -14.60 -3.80 -7.52
C LEU A 184 -14.47 -4.12 -6.03
N VAL A 185 -14.61 -5.40 -5.66
CA VAL A 185 -14.46 -5.85 -4.26
C VAL A 185 -13.00 -6.12 -3.91
N LEU A 186 -12.26 -6.87 -4.73
CA LEU A 186 -10.96 -7.42 -4.34
C LEU A 186 -9.80 -6.43 -4.58
N ILE A 187 -9.79 -5.71 -5.70
CA ILE A 187 -8.67 -4.84 -6.07
C ILE A 187 -8.44 -3.70 -5.06
N PRO A 188 -9.46 -3.05 -4.48
CA PRO A 188 -9.24 -2.06 -3.43
C PRO A 188 -8.48 -2.59 -2.21
N PHE A 189 -8.78 -3.83 -1.79
CA PHE A 189 -8.08 -4.46 -0.67
C PHE A 189 -6.68 -4.92 -1.05
N GLN A 190 -6.49 -5.46 -2.27
CA GLN A 190 -5.19 -5.84 -2.79
C GLN A 190 -4.25 -4.62 -2.84
N ALA A 191 -4.69 -3.54 -3.49
CA ALA A 191 -3.92 -2.31 -3.58
C ALA A 191 -3.59 -1.74 -2.19
N ALA A 192 -4.58 -1.70 -1.29
CA ALA A 192 -4.33 -1.27 0.09
C ALA A 192 -3.31 -2.18 0.78
N ALA A 193 -3.37 -3.51 0.60
CA ALA A 193 -2.44 -4.45 1.23
C ALA A 193 -0.98 -4.17 0.84
N GLU A 194 -0.73 -3.96 -0.43
CA GLU A 194 0.61 -3.63 -0.92
C GLU A 194 1.07 -2.26 -0.40
N GLU A 195 0.18 -1.25 -0.38
CA GLU A 195 0.54 0.06 0.17
C GLU A 195 0.83 -0.01 1.68
N TYR A 196 0.09 -0.81 2.46
CA TYR A 196 0.38 -1.02 3.87
C TYR A 196 1.72 -1.71 4.10
N VAL A 197 2.11 -2.67 3.26
CA VAL A 197 3.41 -3.35 3.37
C VAL A 197 4.55 -2.41 2.94
N PHE A 198 4.48 -1.85 1.75
CA PHE A 198 5.60 -1.12 1.15
C PHE A 198 5.71 0.31 1.67
N ARG A 199 4.59 1.05 1.75
CA ARG A 199 4.59 2.46 2.18
C ARG A 199 4.23 2.61 3.65
N GLY A 200 3.42 1.69 4.18
CA GLY A 200 3.08 1.67 5.60
C GLY A 200 4.22 1.13 6.47
N TYR A 201 4.68 -0.09 6.19
CA TYR A 201 5.65 -0.77 7.03
C TYR A 201 7.10 -0.56 6.58
N LEU A 202 7.48 -0.93 5.35
CA LEU A 202 8.88 -0.88 4.91
C LEU A 202 9.42 0.55 4.90
N MET A 203 8.63 1.53 4.48
CA MET A 203 9.02 2.93 4.52
C MET A 203 9.28 3.40 5.96
N GLN A 204 8.46 3.00 6.94
CA GLN A 204 8.69 3.33 8.34
C GLN A 204 9.83 2.51 8.96
N LEU A 205 10.07 1.28 8.51
CA LEU A 205 11.24 0.49 8.91
C LEU A 205 12.53 1.21 8.52
N VAL A 206 12.67 1.59 7.24
CA VAL A 206 13.84 2.34 6.75
C VAL A 206 13.97 3.69 7.47
N GLY A 207 12.87 4.43 7.59
CA GLY A 207 12.83 5.73 8.26
C GLY A 207 13.12 5.68 9.77
N SER A 208 13.03 4.51 10.40
CA SER A 208 13.45 4.33 11.79
C SER A 208 14.98 4.39 11.97
N TRP A 209 15.73 4.07 10.93
CA TRP A 209 17.20 4.07 10.92
C TRP A 209 17.78 5.25 10.15
N LEU A 210 17.20 5.60 9.01
CA LEU A 210 17.70 6.63 8.11
C LEU A 210 16.78 7.86 8.15
N ARG A 211 17.38 9.03 8.45
CA ARG A 211 16.62 10.26 8.70
C ARG A 211 16.07 10.88 7.41
N HIS A 212 16.85 10.82 6.32
CA HIS A 212 16.47 11.49 5.07
C HIS A 212 15.38 10.69 4.35
N PRO A 213 14.26 11.31 3.95
CA PRO A 213 13.10 10.62 3.37
C PRO A 213 13.41 9.88 2.06
N ALA A 214 14.39 10.33 1.29
CA ALA A 214 14.78 9.67 0.05
C ALA A 214 15.13 8.19 0.24
N PHE A 215 15.78 7.83 1.33
CA PHE A 215 16.08 6.42 1.61
C PHE A 215 14.80 5.61 1.84
N ALA A 216 13.86 6.16 2.61
CA ALA A 216 12.59 5.50 2.88
C ALA A 216 11.71 5.39 1.62
N ILE A 217 11.83 6.33 0.68
CA ILE A 217 11.14 6.32 -0.60
C ILE A 217 11.77 5.28 -1.55
N LEU A 218 13.11 5.28 -1.69
CA LEU A 218 13.79 4.56 -2.76
C LEU A 218 14.17 3.12 -2.41
N LEU A 219 14.58 2.81 -1.16
CA LEU A 219 15.07 1.48 -0.81
C LEU A 219 14.02 0.36 -0.90
N PRO A 220 12.70 0.59 -0.64
CA PRO A 220 11.69 -0.43 -0.85
C PRO A 220 11.34 -0.68 -2.33
N VAL A 221 11.70 0.23 -3.26
CA VAL A 221 11.31 0.16 -4.68
C VAL A 221 11.78 -1.12 -5.37
N PRO A 222 13.06 -1.55 -5.25
CA PRO A 222 13.50 -2.78 -5.90
C PRO A 222 12.70 -4.02 -5.47
N LEU A 223 12.33 -4.14 -4.19
CA LEU A 223 11.51 -5.24 -3.71
C LEU A 223 10.10 -5.22 -4.32
N PHE A 224 9.52 -4.04 -4.50
CA PHE A 224 8.21 -3.88 -5.14
C PHE A 224 8.27 -4.30 -6.61
N VAL A 225 9.29 -3.86 -7.35
CA VAL A 225 9.50 -4.20 -8.76
C VAL A 225 9.71 -5.70 -8.96
N LEU A 226 10.56 -6.33 -8.14
CA LEU A 226 10.84 -7.76 -8.21
C LEU A 226 9.60 -8.65 -7.99
N GLY A 227 8.60 -8.16 -7.27
CA GLY A 227 7.33 -8.86 -7.04
C GLY A 227 6.41 -8.93 -8.27
N HIS A 228 6.71 -8.23 -9.38
CA HIS A 228 5.78 -8.10 -10.51
C HIS A 228 6.14 -8.94 -11.75
N GLY A 229 7.39 -9.35 -11.93
CA GLY A 229 7.80 -10.24 -13.02
C GLY A 229 7.66 -9.66 -14.42
N TYR A 230 7.68 -8.34 -14.59
CA TYR A 230 7.57 -7.65 -15.88
C TYR A 230 8.91 -7.56 -16.62
N ASP A 231 8.86 -7.28 -17.93
CA ASP A 231 10.02 -6.89 -18.72
C ASP A 231 10.61 -5.54 -18.26
N VAL A 232 11.66 -5.07 -18.92
CA VAL A 232 12.38 -3.84 -18.55
C VAL A 232 11.45 -2.60 -18.54
N TRP A 233 10.51 -2.49 -19.48
CA TRP A 233 9.63 -1.34 -19.60
C TRP A 233 8.49 -1.38 -18.57
N GLY A 234 7.90 -2.56 -18.38
CA GLY A 234 6.93 -2.80 -17.30
C GLY A 234 7.55 -2.61 -15.92
N ALA A 235 8.76 -3.14 -15.70
CA ALA A 235 9.52 -2.94 -14.46
C ALA A 235 9.83 -1.46 -14.20
N ALA A 236 10.18 -0.69 -15.24
CA ALA A 236 10.38 0.76 -15.11
C ALA A 236 9.10 1.50 -14.76
N SER A 237 7.95 1.12 -15.35
CA SER A 237 6.63 1.69 -15.02
C SER A 237 6.24 1.40 -13.56
N VAL A 238 6.41 0.16 -13.10
CA VAL A 238 6.16 -0.26 -11.71
C VAL A 238 7.11 0.46 -10.74
N GLY A 239 8.38 0.60 -11.12
CA GLY A 239 9.37 1.34 -10.33
C GLY A 239 9.00 2.81 -10.17
N LEU A 240 8.58 3.46 -11.26
CA LEU A 240 8.11 4.85 -11.24
C LEU A 240 6.86 4.99 -10.37
N PHE A 241 5.88 4.09 -10.54
CA PHE A 241 4.70 4.02 -9.66
C PHE A 241 5.11 3.93 -8.19
N ALA A 242 6.06 3.03 -7.88
CA ALA A 242 6.53 2.82 -6.52
C ALA A 242 7.13 4.07 -5.90
N VAL A 243 7.92 4.83 -6.67
CA VAL A 243 8.51 6.12 -6.25
C VAL A 243 7.43 7.17 -6.03
N VAL A 244 6.50 7.32 -6.98
CA VAL A 244 5.41 8.31 -6.90
C VAL A 244 4.50 8.04 -5.71
N ALA A 245 4.10 6.78 -5.49
CA ALA A 245 3.27 6.38 -4.35
C ALA A 245 3.97 6.64 -3.00
N ALA A 246 5.26 6.29 -2.88
CA ALA A 246 6.05 6.56 -1.68
C ALA A 246 6.26 8.07 -1.44
N TRP A 247 6.51 8.84 -2.49
CA TRP A 247 6.61 10.28 -2.41
C TRP A 247 5.28 10.93 -1.96
N LEU A 248 4.16 10.50 -2.52
CA LEU A 248 2.83 10.98 -2.10
C LEU A 248 2.55 10.64 -0.64
N THR A 249 2.87 9.44 -0.21
CA THR A 249 2.72 9.00 1.19
C THR A 249 3.53 9.89 2.14
N TRP A 250 4.80 10.16 1.82
CA TRP A 250 5.61 11.09 2.60
C TRP A 250 5.06 12.51 2.54
N ARG A 251 4.65 12.95 1.35
CA ARG A 251 4.24 14.33 1.08
C ARG A 251 2.90 14.68 1.73
N THR A 252 1.98 13.72 1.82
CA THR A 252 0.65 13.91 2.41
C THR A 252 0.54 13.37 3.84
N GLY A 253 1.57 12.69 4.34
CA GLY A 253 1.60 12.13 5.68
C GLY A 253 0.66 10.94 5.87
N GLY A 254 0.40 10.15 4.83
CA GLY A 254 -0.46 8.96 4.90
C GLY A 254 -0.62 8.24 3.59
N LEU A 255 -1.22 7.04 3.65
CA LEU A 255 -1.33 6.11 2.54
C LEU A 255 -2.43 6.48 1.51
N GLU A 256 -3.35 7.40 1.84
CA GLU A 256 -4.60 7.59 1.12
C GLU A 256 -4.41 7.89 -0.37
N ALA A 257 -3.49 8.82 -0.70
CA ALA A 257 -3.23 9.18 -2.10
C ALA A 257 -2.53 8.04 -2.87
N ALA A 258 -1.64 7.29 -2.21
CA ALA A 258 -0.99 6.12 -2.80
C ALA A 258 -1.99 4.98 -3.03
N ILE A 259 -2.83 4.67 -2.04
CA ILE A 259 -3.91 3.69 -2.17
C ILE A 259 -4.86 4.07 -3.31
N ALA A 260 -5.26 5.34 -3.41
CA ALA A 260 -6.16 5.81 -4.45
C ALA A 260 -5.56 5.65 -5.85
N LEU A 261 -4.30 6.05 -6.02
CA LEU A 261 -3.56 5.87 -7.28
C LEU A 261 -3.49 4.39 -7.66
N HIS A 262 -3.15 3.52 -6.70
CA HIS A 262 -2.99 2.08 -6.90
C HIS A 262 -4.32 1.41 -7.28
N ILE A 263 -5.38 1.66 -6.50
CA ILE A 263 -6.72 1.13 -6.79
C ILE A 263 -7.13 1.47 -8.22
N VAL A 264 -7.04 2.74 -8.60
CA VAL A 264 -7.54 3.18 -9.90
C VAL A 264 -6.68 2.65 -11.03
N ASN A 265 -5.34 2.65 -10.88
CA ASN A 265 -4.44 2.07 -11.88
C ASN A 265 -4.81 0.60 -12.17
N ASN A 266 -4.93 -0.23 -11.13
CA ASN A 266 -5.22 -1.65 -11.29
C ASN A 266 -6.66 -1.88 -11.78
N LEU A 267 -7.65 -1.18 -11.22
CA LEU A 267 -9.04 -1.31 -11.67
C LEU A 267 -9.20 -0.95 -13.13
N MET A 268 -8.59 0.13 -13.62
CA MET A 268 -8.71 0.55 -15.02
C MET A 268 -8.15 -0.51 -15.96
N ILE A 269 -6.97 -1.09 -15.65
CA ILE A 269 -6.37 -2.15 -16.47
C ILE A 269 -7.28 -3.38 -16.50
N PHE A 270 -7.74 -3.86 -15.34
CA PHE A 270 -8.57 -5.06 -15.28
C PHE A 270 -9.98 -4.86 -15.84
N LEU A 271 -10.60 -3.69 -15.62
CA LEU A 271 -11.93 -3.40 -16.20
C LEU A 271 -11.87 -3.30 -17.73
N LEU A 272 -10.84 -2.62 -18.27
CA LEU A 272 -10.64 -2.56 -19.72
C LEU A 272 -10.25 -3.93 -20.28
N GLY A 273 -9.51 -4.74 -19.54
CA GLY A 273 -9.22 -6.13 -19.87
C GLY A 273 -10.46 -7.02 -19.88
N SER A 274 -11.43 -6.76 -18.99
CA SER A 274 -12.70 -7.50 -18.95
C SER A 274 -13.54 -7.36 -20.21
N VAL A 275 -13.34 -6.28 -20.97
CA VAL A 275 -14.02 -5.99 -22.23
C VAL A 275 -13.07 -6.04 -23.43
N ALA A 276 -11.92 -6.73 -23.28
CA ALA A 276 -10.93 -6.97 -24.33
C ALA A 276 -10.31 -5.70 -24.95
N VAL A 277 -10.32 -4.57 -24.25
CA VAL A 277 -9.69 -3.31 -24.71
C VAL A 277 -8.19 -3.30 -24.45
N VAL A 278 -7.73 -3.94 -23.36
CA VAL A 278 -6.32 -4.14 -23.05
C VAL A 278 -6.05 -5.60 -22.69
N ASP A 279 -4.81 -6.06 -22.82
CA ASP A 279 -4.42 -7.37 -22.30
C ASP A 279 -4.05 -7.23 -20.81
N ALA A 280 -4.95 -7.65 -19.92
CA ALA A 280 -4.75 -7.62 -18.49
C ALA A 280 -3.71 -8.65 -17.96
N ASN A 281 -3.29 -9.60 -18.81
CA ASN A 281 -2.22 -10.56 -18.52
C ASN A 281 -0.86 -10.16 -19.10
N ALA A 282 -0.76 -9.02 -19.79
CA ALA A 282 0.48 -8.59 -20.39
C ALA A 282 1.59 -8.41 -19.35
N THR A 283 2.75 -9.00 -19.60
CA THR A 283 3.97 -8.87 -18.79
C THR A 283 5.05 -8.04 -19.47
N SER A 284 4.77 -7.58 -20.69
CA SER A 284 5.66 -6.71 -21.49
C SER A 284 5.06 -5.31 -21.60
N GLY A 285 5.92 -4.31 -21.65
CA GLY A 285 5.57 -2.91 -21.88
C GLY A 285 6.34 -2.32 -23.05
N SER A 286 6.10 -1.05 -23.33
CA SER A 286 6.83 -0.26 -24.33
C SER A 286 7.29 1.08 -23.74
N PRO A 287 8.26 1.76 -24.39
CA PRO A 287 8.62 3.13 -24.00
C PRO A 287 7.45 4.10 -24.05
N VAL A 288 6.50 3.89 -24.97
CA VAL A 288 5.29 4.72 -25.09
C VAL A 288 4.37 4.53 -23.90
N ASP A 289 4.17 3.26 -23.48
CA ASP A 289 3.35 2.95 -22.29
C ASP A 289 3.97 3.55 -21.02
N LEU A 290 5.31 3.46 -20.88
CA LEU A 290 6.02 4.09 -19.78
C LEU A 290 5.82 5.61 -19.77
N LEU A 291 5.96 6.29 -20.91
CA LEU A 291 5.81 7.74 -21.00
C LEU A 291 4.35 8.18 -20.71
N GLY A 292 3.40 7.44 -21.24
CA GLY A 292 1.97 7.71 -21.02
C GLY A 292 1.57 7.54 -19.55
N SER A 293 1.92 6.41 -18.95
CA SER A 293 1.65 6.14 -17.53
C SER A 293 2.41 7.12 -16.61
N ALA A 294 3.66 7.48 -16.95
CA ALA A 294 4.43 8.49 -16.24
C ALA A 294 3.75 9.86 -16.25
N ALA A 295 3.23 10.29 -17.39
CA ALA A 295 2.50 11.55 -17.51
C ALA A 295 1.25 11.56 -16.64
N ALA A 296 0.43 10.49 -16.68
CA ALA A 296 -0.77 10.35 -15.86
C ALA A 296 -0.43 10.37 -14.35
N MET A 297 0.57 9.59 -13.92
CA MET A 297 1.02 9.56 -12.53
C MET A 297 1.56 10.92 -12.06
N LEU A 298 2.30 11.63 -12.91
CA LEU A 298 2.84 12.95 -12.59
C LEU A 298 1.72 13.99 -12.45
N VAL A 299 0.74 14.01 -13.35
CA VAL A 299 -0.43 14.88 -13.27
C VAL A 299 -1.18 14.62 -11.97
N PHE A 300 -1.45 13.34 -11.66
CA PHE A 300 -2.09 12.97 -10.40
C PHE A 300 -1.29 13.48 -9.19
N ALA A 301 0.01 13.19 -9.14
CA ALA A 301 0.87 13.57 -8.03
C ALA A 301 0.92 15.08 -7.79
N VAL A 302 1.06 15.86 -8.87
CA VAL A 302 1.11 17.32 -8.79
C VAL A 302 -0.22 17.90 -8.31
N VAL A 303 -1.34 17.41 -8.82
CA VAL A 303 -2.67 17.90 -8.41
C VAL A 303 -2.97 17.48 -6.96
N ALA A 304 -2.69 16.22 -6.60
CA ALA A 304 -2.88 15.73 -5.24
C ALA A 304 -2.04 16.51 -4.21
N ASP A 305 -0.76 16.80 -4.50
CA ASP A 305 0.09 17.62 -3.63
C ASP A 305 -0.44 19.06 -3.49
N ARG A 306 -0.89 19.68 -4.60
CA ARG A 306 -1.49 21.02 -4.54
C ARG A 306 -2.78 21.04 -3.72
N TRP A 307 -3.63 20.02 -3.88
CA TRP A 307 -4.86 19.89 -3.09
C TRP A 307 -4.56 19.65 -1.61
N ALA A 308 -3.58 18.79 -1.30
CA ALA A 308 -3.15 18.53 0.07
C ALA A 308 -2.72 19.83 0.76
N ARG A 309 -1.91 20.65 0.10
CA ARG A 309 -1.49 21.95 0.64
C ARG A 309 -2.65 22.91 0.84
N ARG A 310 -3.52 23.08 -0.18
CA ARG A 310 -4.67 23.99 -0.11
C ARG A 310 -5.68 23.61 0.95
N ARG A 311 -5.79 22.32 1.29
CA ARG A 311 -6.71 21.79 2.30
C ARG A 311 -6.08 21.62 3.67
N GLY A 312 -4.82 21.97 3.84
CA GLY A 312 -4.13 21.82 5.12
C GLY A 312 -4.01 20.37 5.57
N ILE A 313 -3.83 19.42 4.63
CA ILE A 313 -3.67 18.01 4.99
C ILE A 313 -2.44 17.85 5.88
N THR A 314 -2.64 17.31 7.08
CA THR A 314 -1.60 17.12 8.09
C THR A 314 -0.52 16.17 7.59
N ARG A 315 0.75 16.64 7.60
CA ARG A 315 1.92 15.90 7.07
C ARG A 315 2.79 15.28 8.15
N THR A 316 2.69 15.77 9.37
CA THR A 316 3.52 15.35 10.51
C THR A 316 2.65 14.99 11.70
N ALA A 317 3.08 14.02 12.51
CA ALA A 317 2.44 13.68 13.76
C ALA A 317 2.99 14.54 14.89
N SER A 318 2.11 15.03 15.78
CA SER A 318 2.54 15.68 17.03
C SER A 318 2.86 14.61 18.08
N PRO A 319 4.08 14.56 18.63
CA PRO A 319 4.44 13.63 19.70
C PRO A 319 3.52 13.75 20.92
N ALA A 320 3.16 14.99 21.31
CA ALA A 320 2.27 15.25 22.43
C ALA A 320 0.83 14.73 22.18
N ALA A 321 0.33 14.79 20.94
CA ALA A 321 -0.98 14.28 20.62
C ALA A 321 -1.00 12.73 20.59
N VAL A 322 0.06 12.10 20.10
CA VAL A 322 0.23 10.64 20.12
C VAL A 322 0.36 10.13 21.57
N ALA A 323 1.13 10.81 22.41
CA ALA A 323 1.30 10.46 23.81
C ALA A 323 -0.02 10.52 24.60
N ARG A 324 -0.88 11.50 24.31
CA ARG A 324 -2.22 11.62 24.93
C ARG A 324 -3.22 10.58 24.43
N GLY A 325 -2.87 9.77 23.44
CA GLY A 325 -3.76 8.76 22.87
C GLY A 325 -4.96 9.35 22.08
N THR A 326 -4.98 10.67 21.87
CA THR A 326 -6.10 11.37 21.21
C THR A 326 -6.25 11.02 19.73
N HIS A 327 -5.21 10.48 19.12
CA HIS A 327 -5.24 10.02 17.73
C HIS A 327 -5.56 8.52 17.56
N LEU A 328 -5.72 7.78 18.66
CA LEU A 328 -5.84 6.32 18.65
C LEU A 328 -7.23 5.80 19.08
N LEU A 329 -8.09 6.69 19.55
CA LEU A 329 -9.49 6.37 19.91
C LEU A 329 -10.42 7.17 19.00
N PRO A 330 -11.55 6.58 18.53
CA PRO A 330 -12.60 7.37 17.94
C PRO A 330 -13.04 8.41 18.99
N ALA A 331 -13.27 9.64 18.56
CA ALA A 331 -13.87 10.66 19.41
C ALA A 331 -15.15 10.03 20.01
N ARG A 332 -15.18 9.84 21.32
CA ARG A 332 -16.45 9.56 21.99
C ARG A 332 -17.36 10.72 21.62
N MET A 333 -18.41 10.45 20.89
CA MET A 333 -19.51 11.38 20.76
C MET A 333 -20.06 11.60 22.17
N HIS A 334 -19.73 12.73 22.75
CA HIS A 334 -20.51 13.23 23.89
C HIS A 334 -21.77 13.76 23.25
N GLY A 335 -22.88 13.00 23.48
CA GLY A 335 -24.23 13.42 23.23
C GLY A 335 -24.63 14.55 24.19
#